data_52bf094c9cfccdc4b37d046d67f05fa2
#
_entry.id   52bf094c9cfccdc4b37d046d67f05fa2
#
_cell.length_a   1.000
_cell.length_b   1.000
_cell.length_c   1.000
_cell.angle_alpha   90.00
_cell.angle_beta   90.00
_cell.angle_gamma   90.00
#
_symmetry.space_group_name_H-M   'P 1'
#
loop_
_entity.id
_entity.type
_entity.pdbx_description
1 polymer ?
#
loop_
_entity_poly.entity_id
_entity_poly.type
_entity_poly.pdbx_seq_one_letter_code
_entity_poly.pdbx_strand_id
1 'polypeptide(L)'
;MTFRSKQILTLILASLLLVAPLASCATESEHTGDSASEGTTAVLEEDTAIKDNLPDGLNYGGEEINFYSFYEEGMTSGQVTVPELNSNPINDAVFERNKLVESRLGVKIVNEDDKSGDAYHVVNKTVTLVQSGSTDYDAITSPCWVVLDQSISGTFSNLTHSEYLDLTQPWWTQDFNEACSFQGAQYAASGHLLLGIYRSAYATVFNKGMFTDASQPYPYEYVDNGTWTLDKQASIVTEFHVDTNGDGAQDERDRYGLATGQVIYVDPYWASCGIDIIGKNADGEFELIFDSGKLHETVEKVLHLFYETDDATYLAADPAATFAQGTAAMATIRIFSMEGAAMRNMEDAYGVVPMPRLSEDQTSYRSTLHDGFSLVAAPATVHGDHLEMVCAVLEAMGSASYRIVRPAYYETTLRTKLASDPDSSRMLDIITQNLRTDPGYFYVFTFNAFHHGFRNIIASKQNTAISDYARRAKADQKLVKQVNKRFARLIERNAS
;
A
#
# COMPACT_ATOMS: atom_id res chain seq x y z
N MET A 1 59.38 -24.07 6.24
CA MET A 1 59.59 -25.16 7.21
C MET A 1 58.20 -25.74 7.47
N THR A 2 57.83 -26.73 6.77
CA THR A 2 57.90 -28.21 6.95
C THR A 2 56.84 -28.71 7.93
N PHE A 3 55.80 -29.36 7.36
CA PHE A 3 55.48 -30.80 7.46
C PHE A 3 54.75 -31.21 8.76
N ARG A 4 53.72 -32.03 8.85
CA ARG A 4 53.11 -33.20 8.16
C ARG A 4 51.78 -33.52 8.88
N SER A 5 50.68 -33.75 8.24
CA SER A 5 50.03 -35.00 7.76
C SER A 5 49.93 -36.17 8.75
N LYS A 6 48.69 -36.73 8.87
CA LYS A 6 48.23 -38.13 8.88
C LYS A 6 46.82 -38.16 9.45
N GLN A 7 45.80 -38.49 8.78
CA GLN A 7 45.23 -39.70 8.18
C GLN A 7 44.99 -40.87 9.16
N ILE A 8 43.85 -41.54 8.91
CA ILE A 8 43.44 -42.93 9.18
C ILE A 8 42.55 -43.07 10.44
N LEU A 9 41.42 -43.79 10.52
CA LEU A 9 40.85 -44.88 9.74
C LEU A 9 39.40 -45.15 10.17
N THR A 10 38.61 -45.60 9.23
CA THR A 10 37.32 -46.27 9.20
C THR A 10 37.09 -47.35 10.26
N LEU A 11 35.84 -47.51 10.70
CA LEU A 11 35.27 -48.86 10.97
C LEU A 11 33.71 -48.87 10.88
N ILE A 12 33.24 -49.71 10.01
CA ILE A 12 31.89 -50.19 9.76
C ILE A 12 31.55 -51.25 10.78
N LEU A 13 30.32 -51.27 11.28
CA LEU A 13 29.66 -52.53 11.60
C LEU A 13 28.11 -52.40 11.53
N ALA A 14 27.57 -53.26 10.71
CA ALA A 14 26.16 -53.51 10.54
C ALA A 14 25.73 -54.72 11.38
N SER A 15 24.48 -54.80 11.82
CA SER A 15 23.69 -56.01 12.06
C SER A 15 22.27 -55.61 12.43
N LEU A 16 21.30 -55.87 11.70
CA LEU A 16 20.48 -57.04 11.37
C LEU A 16 19.28 -57.22 12.29
N LEU A 17 18.12 -56.97 11.74
CA LEU A 17 16.84 -57.67 11.71
C LEU A 17 16.25 -58.27 13.02
N LEU A 18 14.98 -57.93 13.25
CA LEU A 18 13.95 -58.95 13.45
C LEU A 18 12.55 -58.41 13.05
N VAL A 19 11.93 -59.21 12.20
CA VAL A 19 10.59 -59.09 11.61
C VAL A 19 9.63 -60.00 12.39
N ALA A 20 8.40 -59.63 12.57
CA ALA A 20 7.27 -60.48 12.24
C ALA A 20 5.91 -59.80 12.45
N PRO A 21 4.90 -60.24 11.75
CA PRO A 21 3.72 -59.45 11.35
C PRO A 21 2.43 -59.92 12.00
N LEU A 22 1.36 -59.13 11.83
CA LEU A 22 0.02 -59.72 11.83
C LEU A 22 -0.87 -58.99 10.82
N ALA A 23 -1.42 -59.81 10.01
CA ALA A 23 -2.26 -59.58 8.85
C ALA A 23 -3.75 -59.42 9.18
N SER A 24 -4.48 -58.90 8.26
CA SER A 24 -5.76 -59.36 7.67
C SER A 24 -6.62 -58.19 7.25
N CYS A 25 -7.30 -58.06 6.17
CA CYS A 25 -7.65 -58.74 4.90
C CYS A 25 -8.15 -57.64 3.98
N ALA A 26 -7.68 -57.51 2.85
CA ALA A 26 -8.10 -57.89 1.47
C ALA A 26 -9.48 -57.41 1.01
N THR A 27 -9.46 -56.57 -0.02
CA THR A 27 -10.08 -56.89 -1.32
C THR A 27 -9.42 -56.10 -2.47
N GLU A 28 -9.09 -56.84 -3.49
CA GLU A 28 -8.37 -56.45 -4.72
C GLU A 28 -9.20 -55.59 -5.66
N SER A 29 -8.57 -54.68 -6.37
CA SER A 29 -8.68 -54.60 -7.84
C SER A 29 -7.44 -53.93 -8.42
N GLU A 30 -6.77 -54.68 -9.27
CA GLU A 30 -5.61 -54.27 -10.08
C GLU A 30 -5.93 -53.11 -11.03
N HIS A 31 -5.01 -52.15 -11.15
CA HIS A 31 -4.56 -51.73 -12.49
C HIS A 31 -3.14 -51.13 -12.43
N THR A 32 -2.34 -51.66 -13.30
CA THR A 32 -0.96 -51.33 -13.65
C THR A 32 -0.83 -49.94 -14.29
N GLY A 33 0.29 -49.26 -14.01
CA GLY A 33 0.81 -48.28 -14.96
C GLY A 33 1.60 -47.10 -14.35
N ASP A 34 2.87 -47.16 -14.52
CA ASP A 34 3.88 -46.09 -14.64
C ASP A 34 3.94 -44.89 -13.69
N SER A 35 5.11 -44.83 -13.00
CA SER A 35 5.59 -43.70 -12.24
C SER A 35 6.13 -42.60 -13.16
N ALA A 36 5.44 -41.49 -13.20
CA ALA A 36 6.00 -40.18 -13.54
C ALA A 36 5.79 -39.25 -12.36
N SER A 37 6.87 -38.68 -11.88
CA SER A 37 6.91 -37.63 -10.85
C SER A 37 6.20 -36.39 -11.37
N GLU A 38 4.94 -36.25 -11.04
CA GLU A 38 4.21 -34.97 -11.26
C GLU A 38 4.42 -34.07 -10.04
N GLY A 39 5.08 -32.95 -10.30
CA GLY A 39 5.08 -31.82 -9.40
C GLY A 39 3.64 -31.36 -9.17
N THR A 40 3.20 -31.45 -7.93
CA THR A 40 1.88 -30.98 -7.52
C THR A 40 1.85 -29.47 -7.62
N THR A 41 1.44 -28.95 -8.76
CA THR A 41 0.92 -27.59 -8.88
C THR A 41 -0.39 -27.58 -8.12
N ALA A 42 -0.43 -26.97 -6.94
CA ALA A 42 -1.68 -26.69 -6.25
C ALA A 42 -2.49 -25.76 -7.17
N VAL A 43 -3.44 -26.33 -7.89
CA VAL A 43 -4.49 -25.57 -8.56
C VAL A 43 -5.29 -24.95 -7.42
N LEU A 44 -5.11 -23.64 -7.22
CA LEU A 44 -6.00 -22.85 -6.38
C LEU A 44 -7.40 -23.06 -6.94
N GLU A 45 -8.33 -23.56 -6.12
CA GLU A 45 -9.75 -23.60 -6.48
C GLU A 45 -10.13 -22.19 -6.93
N GLU A 46 -10.51 -22.06 -8.19
CA GLU A 46 -11.02 -20.81 -8.75
C GLU A 46 -12.21 -20.37 -7.89
N ASP A 47 -12.05 -19.30 -7.14
CA ASP A 47 -13.19 -18.63 -6.52
C ASP A 47 -14.05 -18.05 -7.65
N THR A 48 -14.96 -18.88 -8.16
CA THR A 48 -15.81 -18.60 -9.31
C THR A 48 -16.88 -17.53 -9.01
N ALA A 49 -16.93 -17.03 -7.75
CA ALA A 49 -17.97 -16.14 -7.29
C ALA A 49 -17.73 -14.65 -7.65
N ILE A 50 -16.48 -14.24 -7.94
CA ILE A 50 -16.16 -12.82 -8.20
C ILE A 50 -15.41 -12.70 -9.53
N LYS A 51 -16.16 -12.66 -10.64
CA LYS A 51 -15.65 -12.38 -11.98
C LYS A 51 -16.04 -10.96 -12.40
N ASP A 52 -15.22 -10.35 -13.26
CA ASP A 52 -15.64 -9.13 -13.93
C ASP A 52 -16.87 -9.39 -14.85
N ASN A 53 -17.56 -8.31 -15.21
CA ASN A 53 -18.77 -8.34 -16.03
C ASN A 53 -18.48 -8.18 -17.53
N LEU A 54 -17.22 -8.33 -17.95
CA LEU A 54 -16.85 -8.23 -19.36
C LEU A 54 -17.52 -9.34 -20.19
N PRO A 55 -18.02 -9.02 -21.40
CA PRO A 55 -18.65 -10.00 -22.27
C PRO A 55 -17.75 -11.20 -22.58
N ASP A 56 -18.35 -12.40 -22.59
CA ASP A 56 -17.68 -13.59 -23.07
C ASP A 56 -17.39 -13.44 -24.58
N GLY A 57 -16.18 -13.80 -25.00
CA GLY A 57 -15.78 -13.72 -26.41
C GLY A 57 -15.29 -12.35 -26.87
N LEU A 58 -15.13 -11.38 -25.96
CA LEU A 58 -14.43 -10.13 -26.27
C LEU A 58 -12.98 -10.44 -26.67
N ASN A 59 -12.58 -10.01 -27.89
CA ASN A 59 -11.26 -10.31 -28.44
C ASN A 59 -10.77 -9.18 -29.34
N TYR A 60 -9.58 -8.68 -29.06
CA TYR A 60 -8.98 -7.54 -29.74
C TYR A 60 -7.90 -7.92 -30.77
N GLY A 61 -7.83 -9.21 -31.17
CA GLY A 61 -7.06 -9.66 -32.35
C GLY A 61 -5.53 -9.59 -32.19
N GLY A 62 -5.00 -9.49 -30.99
CA GLY A 62 -3.57 -9.42 -30.71
C GLY A 62 -3.03 -8.00 -30.56
N GLU A 63 -3.91 -6.99 -30.40
CA GLU A 63 -3.51 -5.60 -30.18
C GLU A 63 -2.61 -5.46 -28.96
N GLU A 64 -1.60 -4.60 -29.04
CA GLU A 64 -0.72 -4.26 -27.92
C GLU A 64 -1.37 -3.16 -27.07
N ILE A 65 -1.32 -3.33 -25.75
CA ILE A 65 -1.70 -2.32 -24.77
C ILE A 65 -0.42 -1.82 -24.11
N ASN A 66 -0.05 -0.59 -24.42
CA ASN A 66 1.24 0.00 -24.08
C ASN A 66 1.11 0.86 -22.82
N PHE A 67 1.72 0.41 -21.73
CA PHE A 67 1.84 1.18 -20.49
C PHE A 67 3.15 1.95 -20.47
N TYR A 68 3.11 3.15 -19.89
CA TYR A 68 4.29 3.90 -19.49
C TYR A 68 4.24 4.16 -17.98
N SER A 69 5.19 3.59 -17.24
CA SER A 69 5.09 3.46 -15.79
C SER A 69 6.24 4.12 -15.06
N PHE A 70 5.95 4.92 -14.05
CA PHE A 70 6.96 5.37 -13.09
C PHE A 70 7.57 4.16 -12.38
N TYR A 71 8.90 4.10 -12.35
CA TYR A 71 9.64 3.03 -11.74
C TYR A 71 10.36 3.49 -10.46
N GLU A 72 10.06 2.83 -9.38
CA GLU A 72 10.78 2.90 -8.10
C GLU A 72 11.03 1.48 -7.62
N GLU A 73 12.33 1.14 -7.41
CA GLU A 73 12.73 -0.20 -7.00
C GLU A 73 12.01 -0.61 -5.70
N GLY A 74 11.44 -1.81 -5.71
CA GLY A 74 10.70 -2.36 -4.57
C GLY A 74 9.32 -1.76 -4.34
N MET A 75 9.04 -0.52 -4.74
CA MET A 75 7.72 0.10 -4.54
C MET A 75 6.79 -0.12 -5.73
N THR A 76 7.23 0.20 -6.95
CA THR A 76 6.41 0.09 -8.16
C THR A 76 6.94 -0.95 -9.16
N SER A 77 8.16 -1.46 -8.94
CA SER A 77 8.76 -2.47 -9.80
C SER A 77 7.87 -3.73 -9.89
N GLY A 78 7.66 -4.22 -11.12
CA GLY A 78 6.91 -5.44 -11.39
C GLY A 78 5.39 -5.34 -11.20
N GLN A 79 4.82 -4.15 -11.01
CA GLN A 79 3.37 -4.03 -10.78
C GLN A 79 2.53 -4.17 -12.07
N VAL A 80 3.02 -3.73 -13.22
CA VAL A 80 2.31 -3.84 -14.50
C VAL A 80 2.73 -5.11 -15.23
N THR A 81 4.02 -5.31 -15.47
CA THR A 81 4.55 -6.50 -16.15
C THR A 81 5.77 -7.07 -15.43
N VAL A 82 5.93 -8.39 -15.55
CA VAL A 82 7.14 -9.13 -15.17
C VAL A 82 7.54 -9.95 -16.39
N PRO A 83 8.83 -9.95 -16.81
CA PRO A 83 9.24 -10.56 -18.07
C PRO A 83 9.15 -12.08 -18.08
N GLU A 84 9.35 -12.73 -16.92
CA GLU A 84 9.37 -14.19 -16.77
C GLU A 84 9.12 -14.59 -15.32
N LEU A 85 8.76 -15.85 -15.11
CA LEU A 85 8.69 -16.44 -13.78
C LEU A 85 10.09 -16.43 -13.13
N ASN A 86 10.19 -16.00 -11.88
CA ASN A 86 11.47 -15.85 -11.19
C ASN A 86 11.47 -16.39 -9.76
N SER A 87 10.48 -17.21 -9.42
CA SER A 87 10.28 -17.81 -8.09
C SER A 87 10.03 -16.78 -6.98
N ASN A 88 9.68 -15.55 -7.34
CA ASN A 88 9.10 -14.59 -6.42
C ASN A 88 7.57 -14.68 -6.54
N PRO A 89 6.86 -15.11 -5.49
CA PRO A 89 5.43 -15.38 -5.59
C PRO A 89 4.59 -14.20 -6.07
N ILE A 90 4.98 -12.96 -5.73
CA ILE A 90 4.27 -11.76 -6.17
C ILE A 90 4.52 -11.53 -7.66
N ASN A 91 5.76 -11.61 -8.12
CA ASN A 91 6.13 -11.45 -9.52
C ASN A 91 5.48 -12.55 -10.39
N ASP A 92 5.54 -13.80 -9.91
CA ASP A 92 4.95 -14.94 -10.60
C ASP A 92 3.42 -14.76 -10.73
N ALA A 93 2.76 -14.25 -9.69
CA ALA A 93 1.33 -13.92 -9.72
C ALA A 93 0.99 -12.79 -10.72
N VAL A 94 1.85 -11.77 -10.85
CA VAL A 94 1.69 -10.70 -11.85
C VAL A 94 1.87 -11.26 -13.26
N PHE A 95 2.85 -12.14 -13.47
CA PHE A 95 3.05 -12.82 -14.76
C PHE A 95 1.83 -13.66 -15.16
N GLU A 96 1.33 -14.49 -14.25
CA GLU A 96 0.15 -15.34 -14.44
C GLU A 96 -1.10 -14.49 -14.74
N ARG A 97 -1.31 -13.41 -14.00
CA ARG A 97 -2.39 -12.45 -14.25
C ARG A 97 -2.36 -11.93 -15.69
N ASN A 98 -1.19 -11.49 -16.15
CA ASN A 98 -1.07 -10.94 -17.50
C ASN A 98 -1.35 -12.01 -18.56
N LYS A 99 -0.84 -13.23 -18.40
CA LYS A 99 -1.13 -14.34 -19.31
C LYS A 99 -2.61 -14.67 -19.38
N LEU A 100 -3.31 -14.63 -18.26
CA LEU A 100 -4.75 -14.85 -18.21
C LEU A 100 -5.50 -13.75 -19.00
N VAL A 101 -5.18 -12.47 -18.76
CA VAL A 101 -5.82 -11.33 -19.43
C VAL A 101 -5.51 -11.33 -20.93
N GLU A 102 -4.23 -11.51 -21.31
CA GLU A 102 -3.78 -11.58 -22.70
C GLU A 102 -4.54 -12.68 -23.48
N SER A 103 -4.62 -13.86 -22.89
CA SER A 103 -5.32 -15.01 -23.52
C SER A 103 -6.82 -14.78 -23.66
N ARG A 104 -7.45 -14.17 -22.63
CA ARG A 104 -8.89 -13.95 -22.62
C ARG A 104 -9.34 -12.88 -23.60
N LEU A 105 -8.63 -11.74 -23.65
CA LEU A 105 -9.01 -10.58 -24.43
C LEU A 105 -8.31 -10.52 -25.80
N GLY A 106 -7.39 -11.44 -26.09
CA GLY A 106 -6.62 -11.42 -27.33
C GLY A 106 -5.80 -10.15 -27.46
N VAL A 107 -5.13 -9.73 -26.39
CA VAL A 107 -4.24 -8.56 -26.34
C VAL A 107 -2.83 -8.97 -25.93
N LYS A 108 -1.88 -8.04 -26.03
CA LYS A 108 -0.56 -8.17 -25.46
C LYS A 108 -0.28 -6.98 -24.57
N ILE A 109 0.04 -7.21 -23.29
CA ILE A 109 0.36 -6.15 -22.31
C ILE A 109 1.85 -5.86 -22.38
N VAL A 110 2.19 -4.61 -22.71
CA VAL A 110 3.56 -4.11 -22.81
C VAL A 110 3.74 -2.97 -21.81
N ASN A 111 4.89 -2.87 -21.16
CA ASN A 111 5.20 -1.80 -20.21
C ASN A 111 6.60 -1.25 -20.45
N GLU A 112 6.70 0.06 -20.51
CA GLU A 112 7.96 0.81 -20.48
C GLU A 112 8.12 1.43 -19.10
N ASP A 113 9.18 1.05 -18.39
CA ASP A 113 9.52 1.60 -17.08
C ASP A 113 10.30 2.90 -17.22
N ASP A 114 9.78 3.98 -16.66
CA ASP A 114 10.51 5.23 -16.52
C ASP A 114 11.44 5.19 -15.31
N LYS A 115 12.71 5.01 -15.56
CA LYS A 115 13.79 4.93 -14.56
C LYS A 115 14.49 6.28 -14.31
N SER A 116 13.85 7.38 -14.66
CA SER A 116 14.42 8.73 -14.46
C SER A 116 14.61 9.09 -12.97
N GLY A 117 13.82 8.48 -12.09
CA GLY A 117 13.74 8.86 -10.67
C GLY A 117 12.97 10.16 -10.42
N ASP A 118 12.38 10.76 -11.47
CA ASP A 118 11.56 11.97 -11.37
C ASP A 118 10.09 11.61 -11.46
N ALA A 119 9.36 11.78 -10.36
CA ALA A 119 7.93 11.49 -10.28
C ALA A 119 7.08 12.25 -11.32
N TYR A 120 7.55 13.41 -11.79
CA TYR A 120 6.85 14.20 -12.80
C TYR A 120 7.09 13.73 -14.24
N HIS A 121 8.15 12.95 -14.49
CA HIS A 121 8.60 12.67 -15.85
C HIS A 121 7.54 11.95 -16.69
N VAL A 122 6.89 10.91 -16.15
CA VAL A 122 5.82 10.17 -16.84
C VAL A 122 4.67 11.11 -17.23
N VAL A 123 4.19 11.91 -16.29
CA VAL A 123 3.05 12.81 -16.53
C VAL A 123 3.43 13.94 -17.49
N ASN A 124 4.60 14.54 -17.38
CA ASN A 124 5.08 15.58 -18.30
C ASN A 124 5.25 15.05 -19.73
N LYS A 125 5.79 13.83 -19.88
CA LYS A 125 5.87 13.16 -21.20
C LYS A 125 4.46 12.93 -21.75
N THR A 126 3.52 12.47 -20.92
CA THR A 126 2.12 12.27 -21.33
C THR A 126 1.46 13.57 -21.78
N VAL A 127 1.68 14.68 -21.07
CA VAL A 127 1.19 16.01 -21.49
C VAL A 127 1.69 16.37 -22.90
N THR A 128 2.98 16.15 -23.16
CA THR A 128 3.60 16.42 -24.46
C THR A 128 2.99 15.54 -25.57
N LEU A 129 2.80 14.26 -25.30
CA LEU A 129 2.20 13.31 -26.24
C LEU A 129 0.74 13.68 -26.56
N VAL A 130 -0.06 13.99 -25.55
CA VAL A 130 -1.46 14.43 -25.73
C VAL A 130 -1.51 15.73 -26.57
N GLN A 131 -0.62 16.71 -26.31
CA GLN A 131 -0.56 17.94 -27.10
C GLN A 131 -0.17 17.72 -28.55
N SER A 132 0.63 16.69 -28.84
CA SER A 132 1.01 16.32 -30.21
C SER A 132 0.00 15.38 -30.90
N GLY A 133 -1.02 14.92 -30.20
CA GLY A 133 -1.98 13.92 -30.70
C GLY A 133 -1.41 12.52 -30.80
N SER A 134 -0.31 12.23 -30.10
CA SER A 134 0.29 10.88 -30.10
C SER A 134 -0.55 9.88 -29.31
N THR A 135 -0.53 8.63 -29.77
CA THR A 135 -1.14 7.44 -29.14
C THR A 135 -0.08 6.39 -28.80
N ASP A 136 1.17 6.81 -28.51
CA ASP A 136 2.26 5.89 -28.23
C ASP A 136 2.02 5.04 -26.97
N TYR A 137 1.24 5.56 -26.02
CA TYR A 137 0.85 4.84 -24.81
C TYR A 137 -0.66 4.87 -24.61
N ASP A 138 -1.21 3.74 -24.19
CA ASP A 138 -2.63 3.51 -23.94
C ASP A 138 -3.01 3.79 -22.50
N ALA A 139 -2.07 3.52 -21.58
CA ALA A 139 -2.22 3.81 -20.16
C ALA A 139 -0.89 4.24 -19.54
N ILE A 140 -0.98 5.03 -18.47
CA ILE A 140 0.18 5.36 -17.64
C ILE A 140 -0.02 4.88 -16.22
N THR A 141 1.07 4.59 -15.51
CA THR A 141 1.05 4.50 -14.05
C THR A 141 2.08 5.45 -13.45
N SER A 142 1.64 6.27 -12.48
CA SER A 142 2.52 7.27 -11.87
C SER A 142 2.03 7.59 -10.45
N PRO A 143 2.87 8.21 -9.60
CA PRO A 143 2.48 8.58 -8.25
C PRO A 143 1.17 9.36 -8.20
N CYS A 144 0.32 9.01 -7.24
CA CYS A 144 -1.04 9.49 -7.07
C CYS A 144 -1.13 11.02 -7.15
N TRP A 145 -0.32 11.73 -6.38
CA TRP A 145 -0.35 13.18 -6.30
C TRP A 145 -0.01 13.87 -7.63
N VAL A 146 0.88 13.30 -8.45
CA VAL A 146 1.22 13.87 -9.77
C VAL A 146 0.09 13.67 -10.76
N VAL A 147 -0.49 12.47 -10.79
CA VAL A 147 -1.60 12.13 -11.70
C VAL A 147 -2.84 12.96 -11.36
N LEU A 148 -3.20 13.05 -10.08
CA LEU A 148 -4.38 13.79 -9.65
C LEU A 148 -4.24 15.29 -9.91
N ASP A 149 -3.10 15.89 -9.59
CA ASP A 149 -2.86 17.32 -9.86
C ASP A 149 -2.92 17.64 -11.35
N GLN A 150 -2.55 16.68 -12.22
CA GLN A 150 -2.61 16.86 -13.66
C GLN A 150 -4.00 16.55 -14.25
N SER A 151 -4.82 15.75 -13.58
CA SER A 151 -6.15 15.33 -14.07
C SER A 151 -7.07 16.52 -14.40
N ILE A 152 -6.97 17.61 -13.61
CA ILE A 152 -7.75 18.84 -13.80
C ILE A 152 -7.39 19.62 -15.09
N SER A 153 -6.29 19.27 -15.76
CA SER A 153 -5.80 19.94 -16.95
C SER A 153 -6.30 19.32 -18.26
N GLY A 154 -7.02 18.20 -18.18
CA GLY A 154 -7.55 17.49 -19.36
C GLY A 154 -6.49 16.67 -20.10
N THR A 155 -5.48 16.21 -19.39
CA THR A 155 -4.44 15.32 -19.90
C THR A 155 -4.93 13.88 -20.01
N PHE A 156 -5.94 13.50 -19.23
CA PHE A 156 -6.45 12.15 -19.15
C PHE A 156 -7.91 12.06 -19.61
N SER A 157 -8.27 10.91 -20.17
CA SER A 157 -9.63 10.56 -20.54
C SER A 157 -10.49 10.30 -19.31
N ASN A 158 -11.78 10.61 -19.40
CA ASN A 158 -12.74 10.22 -18.38
C ASN A 158 -13.02 8.73 -18.47
N LEU A 159 -12.55 7.96 -17.52
CA LEU A 159 -12.67 6.50 -17.47
C LEU A 159 -14.14 6.03 -17.33
N THR A 160 -15.01 6.88 -16.76
CA THR A 160 -16.44 6.53 -16.59
C THR A 160 -17.25 6.63 -17.88
N HIS A 161 -16.63 7.01 -19.00
CA HIS A 161 -17.25 6.95 -20.31
C HIS A 161 -17.22 5.53 -20.91
N SER A 162 -16.44 4.62 -20.34
CA SER A 162 -16.38 3.23 -20.79
C SER A 162 -17.48 2.39 -20.17
N GLU A 163 -18.12 1.52 -20.98
CA GLU A 163 -19.06 0.50 -20.52
C GLU A 163 -18.37 -0.70 -19.86
N TYR A 164 -17.05 -0.84 -20.05
CA TYR A 164 -16.28 -1.99 -19.57
C TYR A 164 -15.56 -1.77 -18.26
N LEU A 165 -15.56 -0.55 -17.70
CA LEU A 165 -14.92 -0.26 -16.43
C LEU A 165 -15.98 -0.03 -15.34
N ASP A 166 -16.07 -0.95 -14.39
CA ASP A 166 -16.98 -0.84 -13.24
C ASP A 166 -16.19 -0.58 -11.96
N LEU A 167 -16.00 0.71 -11.64
CA LEU A 167 -15.26 1.15 -10.44
C LEU A 167 -15.95 0.80 -9.11
N THR A 168 -17.15 0.21 -9.13
CA THR A 168 -17.85 -0.28 -7.93
C THR A 168 -17.45 -1.71 -7.55
N GLN A 169 -16.67 -2.39 -8.40
CA GLN A 169 -16.24 -3.76 -8.16
C GLN A 169 -15.16 -3.84 -7.06
N PRO A 170 -15.04 -4.98 -6.35
CA PRO A 170 -14.17 -5.11 -5.19
C PRO A 170 -12.66 -5.02 -5.48
N TRP A 171 -12.25 -5.14 -6.73
CA TRP A 171 -10.85 -4.95 -7.14
C TRP A 171 -10.47 -3.49 -7.34
N TRP A 172 -11.41 -2.56 -7.28
CA TRP A 172 -11.15 -1.12 -7.27
C TRP A 172 -11.20 -0.57 -5.85
N THR A 173 -10.35 0.40 -5.54
CA THR A 173 -10.35 1.09 -4.23
C THR A 173 -11.51 2.08 -4.19
N GLN A 174 -12.68 1.61 -3.76
CA GLN A 174 -13.94 2.35 -3.87
C GLN A 174 -13.88 3.71 -3.17
N ASP A 175 -13.40 3.74 -1.91
CA ASP A 175 -13.27 4.98 -1.14
C ASP A 175 -12.39 6.02 -1.88
N PHE A 176 -11.29 5.58 -2.51
CA PHE A 176 -10.44 6.46 -3.31
C PHE A 176 -11.15 6.95 -4.56
N ASN A 177 -11.73 6.03 -5.32
CA ASN A 177 -12.37 6.36 -6.59
C ASN A 177 -13.59 7.27 -6.38
N GLU A 178 -14.38 7.03 -5.33
CA GLU A 178 -15.47 7.92 -4.95
C GLU A 178 -14.94 9.29 -4.50
N ALA A 179 -13.98 9.34 -3.58
CA ALA A 179 -13.45 10.59 -3.02
C ALA A 179 -12.79 11.47 -4.09
N CYS A 180 -12.01 10.89 -5.02
CA CYS A 180 -11.26 11.62 -6.04
C CYS A 180 -12.02 11.87 -7.35
N SER A 181 -13.25 11.34 -7.54
CA SER A 181 -14.12 11.69 -8.67
C SER A 181 -14.66 13.13 -8.52
N PHE A 182 -15.15 13.73 -9.61
CA PHE A 182 -15.85 15.01 -9.57
C PHE A 182 -17.13 14.92 -10.40
N GLN A 183 -18.30 15.09 -9.76
CA GLN A 183 -19.61 14.96 -10.42
C GLN A 183 -19.74 13.66 -11.24
N GLY A 184 -19.18 12.56 -10.75
CA GLY A 184 -19.16 11.26 -11.40
C GLY A 184 -18.10 11.08 -12.48
N ALA A 185 -17.32 12.10 -12.86
CA ALA A 185 -16.19 11.95 -13.77
C ALA A 185 -14.95 11.46 -13.02
N GLN A 186 -14.24 10.50 -13.62
CA GLN A 186 -13.05 9.86 -13.06
C GLN A 186 -11.91 9.82 -14.08
N TYR A 187 -10.81 10.50 -13.81
CA TYR A 187 -9.69 10.65 -14.76
C TYR A 187 -8.49 9.76 -14.43
N ALA A 188 -8.52 9.10 -13.31
CA ALA A 188 -7.54 8.11 -12.89
C ALA A 188 -8.17 7.15 -11.88
N ALA A 189 -7.68 5.92 -11.79
CA ALA A 189 -8.22 4.91 -10.89
C ALA A 189 -7.14 4.28 -10.01
N SER A 190 -7.57 3.85 -8.83
CA SER A 190 -6.79 3.03 -7.90
C SER A 190 -7.45 1.67 -7.75
N GLY A 191 -6.65 0.61 -7.77
CA GLY A 191 -7.17 -0.74 -7.63
C GLY A 191 -6.08 -1.80 -7.51
N HIS A 192 -6.54 -3.04 -7.35
CA HIS A 192 -5.67 -4.20 -7.12
C HIS A 192 -4.75 -4.57 -8.30
N LEU A 193 -4.95 -3.95 -9.49
CA LEU A 193 -4.02 -4.10 -10.61
C LEU A 193 -2.63 -3.56 -10.30
N LEU A 194 -2.50 -2.66 -9.30
CA LEU A 194 -1.25 -2.05 -8.86
C LEU A 194 -0.91 -2.46 -7.43
N LEU A 195 0.36 -2.73 -7.15
CA LEU A 195 0.83 -3.18 -5.83
C LEU A 195 0.85 -2.05 -4.78
N GLY A 196 0.84 -0.80 -5.24
CA GLY A 196 0.94 0.37 -4.36
C GLY A 196 -0.13 0.45 -3.27
N ILE A 197 -1.35 -0.05 -3.54
CA ILE A 197 -2.42 -0.07 -2.53
C ILE A 197 -2.11 -0.96 -1.33
N TYR A 198 -1.30 -2.00 -1.50
CA TYR A 198 -0.85 -2.85 -0.40
C TYR A 198 0.36 -2.26 0.31
N ARG A 199 1.32 -1.77 -0.48
CA ARG A 199 2.64 -1.34 -0.03
C ARG A 199 2.63 -0.02 0.70
N SER A 200 1.72 0.89 0.34
CA SER A 200 1.73 2.28 0.80
C SER A 200 0.91 2.54 2.06
N ALA A 201 0.16 1.56 2.57
CA ALA A 201 -0.58 1.73 3.81
C ALA A 201 0.37 1.86 5.01
N TYR A 202 0.01 2.75 5.94
CA TYR A 202 0.75 2.94 7.17
C TYR A 202 0.24 2.02 8.28
N ALA A 203 1.18 1.59 9.12
CA ALA A 203 0.93 0.75 10.29
C ALA A 203 1.92 1.07 11.42
N THR A 204 1.57 0.67 12.63
CA THR A 204 2.51 0.53 13.74
C THR A 204 2.93 -0.92 13.87
N VAL A 205 4.24 -1.19 13.87
CA VAL A 205 4.79 -2.51 14.23
C VAL A 205 5.33 -2.48 15.65
N PHE A 206 5.36 -3.63 16.32
CA PHE A 206 5.91 -3.76 17.66
C PHE A 206 6.72 -5.05 17.84
N ASN A 207 7.79 -4.98 18.62
CA ASN A 207 8.70 -6.09 18.91
C ASN A 207 8.12 -6.97 20.04
N LYS A 208 7.69 -8.19 19.70
CA LYS A 208 7.06 -9.12 20.67
C LYS A 208 8.01 -9.54 21.78
N GLY A 209 9.30 -9.68 21.50
CA GLY A 209 10.32 -10.01 22.49
C GLY A 209 10.42 -8.93 23.57
N MET A 210 10.57 -7.68 23.16
CA MET A 210 10.66 -6.54 24.08
C MET A 210 9.41 -6.39 24.95
N PHE A 211 8.20 -6.56 24.37
CA PHE A 211 6.95 -6.51 25.14
C PHE A 211 6.84 -7.65 26.13
N THR A 212 7.25 -8.86 25.75
CA THR A 212 7.27 -10.03 26.66
C THR A 212 8.23 -9.82 27.82
N ASP A 213 9.46 -9.35 27.54
CA ASP A 213 10.50 -9.10 28.53
C ASP A 213 10.09 -8.01 29.55
N ALA A 214 9.37 -6.99 29.05
CA ALA A 214 8.80 -5.93 29.89
C ALA A 214 7.50 -6.34 30.60
N SER A 215 6.98 -7.55 30.37
CA SER A 215 5.66 -7.99 30.87
C SER A 215 4.52 -7.04 30.48
N GLN A 216 4.62 -6.41 29.31
CA GLN A 216 3.60 -5.52 28.77
C GLN A 216 2.63 -6.30 27.86
N PRO A 217 1.32 -6.02 27.93
CA PRO A 217 0.34 -6.55 26.99
C PRO A 217 0.68 -6.16 25.53
N TYR A 218 0.43 -7.06 24.59
CA TYR A 218 0.59 -6.72 23.19
C TYR A 218 -0.44 -5.67 22.74
N PRO A 219 -0.07 -4.74 21.86
CA PRO A 219 -0.96 -3.70 21.35
C PRO A 219 -2.28 -4.23 20.74
N TYR A 220 -2.37 -5.50 20.35
CA TYR A 220 -3.60 -6.15 19.91
C TYR A 220 -4.76 -5.99 20.90
N GLU A 221 -4.48 -6.17 22.20
CA GLU A 221 -5.49 -6.06 23.25
C GLU A 221 -6.11 -4.66 23.30
N TYR A 222 -5.29 -3.63 23.10
CA TYR A 222 -5.76 -2.24 23.08
C TYR A 222 -6.59 -1.93 21.82
N VAL A 223 -6.23 -2.53 20.67
CA VAL A 223 -7.03 -2.40 19.44
C VAL A 223 -8.39 -3.04 19.63
N ASP A 224 -8.44 -4.26 20.17
CA ASP A 224 -9.67 -5.03 20.39
C ASP A 224 -10.62 -4.36 21.38
N ASN A 225 -10.05 -3.82 22.45
CA ASN A 225 -10.81 -3.09 23.46
C ASN A 225 -11.17 -1.66 23.07
N GLY A 226 -10.69 -1.18 21.90
CA GLY A 226 -10.93 0.17 21.44
C GLY A 226 -10.18 1.25 22.22
N THR A 227 -9.10 0.90 22.91
CA THR A 227 -8.28 1.81 23.72
C THR A 227 -6.92 2.13 23.10
N TRP A 228 -6.64 1.65 21.88
CA TRP A 228 -5.44 1.98 21.13
C TRP A 228 -5.54 3.40 20.59
N THR A 229 -5.10 4.37 21.38
CA THR A 229 -5.12 5.81 21.10
C THR A 229 -3.72 6.41 21.15
N LEU A 230 -3.56 7.68 20.69
CA LEU A 230 -2.30 8.41 20.81
C LEU A 230 -1.81 8.47 22.26
N ASP A 231 -2.72 8.73 23.21
CA ASP A 231 -2.36 8.78 24.63
C ASP A 231 -1.89 7.41 25.14
N LYS A 232 -2.55 6.32 24.68
CA LYS A 232 -2.13 4.97 25.02
C LYS A 232 -0.76 4.65 24.42
N GLN A 233 -0.53 5.00 23.15
CA GLN A 233 0.78 4.82 22.52
C GLN A 233 1.86 5.59 23.27
N ALA A 234 1.65 6.87 23.58
CA ALA A 234 2.59 7.69 24.34
C ALA A 234 2.92 7.07 25.72
N SER A 235 1.88 6.60 26.44
CA SER A 235 2.07 5.92 27.74
C SER A 235 2.92 4.66 27.63
N ILE A 236 2.75 3.86 26.57
CA ILE A 236 3.53 2.62 26.38
C ILE A 236 4.97 2.95 25.97
N VAL A 237 5.17 3.95 25.13
CA VAL A 237 6.50 4.33 24.59
C VAL A 237 7.48 4.63 25.72
N THR A 238 7.04 5.35 26.76
CA THR A 238 7.89 5.72 27.90
C THR A 238 8.42 4.54 28.70
N GLU A 239 7.73 3.40 28.69
CA GLU A 239 8.14 2.18 29.43
C GLU A 239 9.36 1.47 28.82
N PHE A 240 9.71 1.80 27.57
CA PHE A 240 10.77 1.10 26.83
C PHE A 240 12.05 1.93 26.65
N HIS A 241 12.05 3.21 27.01
CA HIS A 241 13.23 4.03 26.84
C HIS A 241 14.34 3.66 27.83
N VAL A 242 15.55 3.49 27.30
CA VAL A 242 16.76 3.28 28.11
C VAL A 242 17.92 3.99 27.44
N ASP A 243 18.51 4.95 28.14
CA ASP A 243 19.84 5.50 27.82
C ASP A 243 20.87 4.41 28.15
N THR A 244 21.29 3.68 27.10
CA THR A 244 22.09 2.47 27.24
C THR A 244 23.55 2.78 27.57
N ASN A 245 24.05 3.93 27.15
CA ASN A 245 25.45 4.35 27.35
C ASN A 245 25.60 5.38 28.50
N GLY A 246 24.51 5.93 29.04
CA GLY A 246 24.50 6.84 30.18
C GLY A 246 25.02 8.21 29.84
N ASP A 247 25.04 8.64 28.58
CA ASP A 247 25.56 9.95 28.16
C ASP A 247 24.49 11.07 28.13
N GLY A 248 23.23 10.71 28.28
CA GLY A 248 22.08 11.63 28.28
C GLY A 248 21.77 12.20 26.88
N ALA A 249 22.33 11.65 25.82
CA ALA A 249 22.08 12.07 24.45
C ALA A 249 21.27 11.01 23.71
N GLN A 250 20.28 11.44 22.95
CA GLN A 250 19.51 10.54 22.05
C GLN A 250 20.38 10.12 20.86
N ASP A 251 20.75 8.84 20.76
CA ASP A 251 21.52 8.31 19.63
C ASP A 251 21.16 6.85 19.26
N GLU A 252 21.79 6.30 18.23
CA GLU A 252 21.51 4.96 17.71
C GLU A 252 21.86 3.82 18.68
N ARG A 253 22.54 4.12 19.79
CA ARG A 253 22.96 3.12 20.82
C ARG A 253 21.89 2.92 21.88
N ASP A 254 20.95 3.83 22.00
CA ASP A 254 19.90 3.78 23.00
C ASP A 254 18.75 2.86 22.58
N ARG A 255 17.90 2.56 23.54
CA ARG A 255 16.66 1.82 23.30
C ARG A 255 15.46 2.75 23.45
N TYR A 256 14.58 2.71 22.47
CA TYR A 256 13.42 3.58 22.33
C TYR A 256 12.10 2.85 22.45
N GLY A 257 11.07 3.53 22.86
CA GLY A 257 9.70 3.06 22.80
C GLY A 257 9.11 3.11 21.40
N LEU A 258 9.47 4.17 20.62
CA LEU A 258 8.98 4.38 19.27
C LEU A 258 10.10 4.89 18.34
N ALA A 259 10.32 4.21 17.24
CA ALA A 259 11.02 4.76 16.09
C ALA A 259 9.98 5.29 15.08
N THR A 260 10.07 6.55 14.75
CA THR A 260 9.26 7.21 13.71
C THR A 260 10.13 8.19 12.94
N GLY A 261 9.58 8.87 11.95
CA GLY A 261 10.31 9.85 11.18
C GLY A 261 9.58 11.19 11.13
N GLN A 262 10.19 12.13 10.45
CA GLN A 262 9.56 13.40 10.10
C GLN A 262 8.89 13.32 8.72
N VAL A 263 8.29 14.41 8.27
CA VAL A 263 7.68 14.57 6.94
C VAL A 263 6.61 13.52 6.70
N ILE A 264 6.91 12.49 5.89
CA ILE A 264 5.93 11.47 5.49
C ILE A 264 5.45 10.59 6.65
N TYR A 265 6.23 10.45 7.70
CA TYR A 265 5.84 9.66 8.88
C TYR A 265 4.95 10.43 9.87
N VAL A 266 4.71 11.72 9.61
CA VAL A 266 3.73 12.54 10.34
C VAL A 266 2.32 12.35 9.76
N ASP A 267 2.22 12.11 8.44
CA ASP A 267 0.96 12.02 7.71
C ASP A 267 -0.03 10.97 8.23
N PRO A 268 0.39 9.75 8.62
CA PRO A 268 -0.56 8.75 9.08
C PRO A 268 -1.30 9.18 10.36
N TYR A 269 -0.72 10.04 11.18
CA TYR A 269 -1.40 10.57 12.37
C TYR A 269 -2.53 11.54 12.01
N TRP A 270 -2.38 12.30 10.91
CA TRP A 270 -3.47 13.11 10.37
C TRP A 270 -4.71 12.27 10.08
N ALA A 271 -4.54 11.25 9.24
CA ALA A 271 -5.64 10.40 8.80
C ALA A 271 -6.20 9.55 9.94
N SER A 272 -5.34 8.93 10.77
CA SER A 272 -5.77 8.05 11.86
C SER A 272 -6.55 8.77 12.93
N CYS A 273 -6.25 10.04 13.17
CA CYS A 273 -7.02 10.91 14.07
C CYS A 273 -8.30 11.47 13.43
N GLY A 274 -8.61 11.09 12.21
CA GLY A 274 -9.87 11.45 11.55
C GLY A 274 -9.94 12.91 11.13
N ILE A 275 -8.80 13.49 10.72
CA ILE A 275 -8.80 14.81 10.08
C ILE A 275 -9.16 14.61 8.61
N ASP A 276 -10.19 15.31 8.16
CA ASP A 276 -10.60 15.40 6.77
C ASP A 276 -10.52 16.86 6.32
N ILE A 277 -9.98 17.10 5.12
CA ILE A 277 -9.78 18.45 4.57
C ILE A 277 -10.89 18.76 3.57
N ILE A 278 -11.03 17.88 2.58
CA ILE A 278 -11.95 18.06 1.46
C ILE A 278 -12.93 16.88 1.44
N GLY A 279 -14.20 17.21 1.49
CA GLY A 279 -15.31 16.30 1.27
C GLY A 279 -16.03 16.62 -0.03
N LYS A 280 -17.25 16.10 -0.16
CA LYS A 280 -18.15 16.39 -1.27
C LYS A 280 -19.50 16.89 -0.77
N ASN A 281 -20.05 17.85 -1.50
CA ASN A 281 -21.43 18.27 -1.31
C ASN A 281 -22.42 17.33 -2.04
N ALA A 282 -23.71 17.60 -1.94
CA ALA A 282 -24.77 16.79 -2.55
C ALA A 282 -24.70 16.74 -4.09
N ASP A 283 -24.06 17.71 -4.72
CA ASP A 283 -23.90 17.80 -6.18
C ASP A 283 -22.61 17.08 -6.66
N GLY A 284 -21.86 16.45 -5.75
CA GLY A 284 -20.59 15.77 -6.04
C GLY A 284 -19.41 16.71 -6.27
N GLU A 285 -19.53 17.99 -5.91
CA GLU A 285 -18.46 18.98 -5.93
C GLU A 285 -17.63 18.93 -4.65
N PHE A 286 -16.37 19.30 -4.73
CA PHE A 286 -15.49 19.39 -3.57
C PHE A 286 -15.92 20.50 -2.61
N GLU A 287 -15.87 20.20 -1.32
CA GLU A 287 -16.20 21.12 -0.24
C GLU A 287 -15.12 21.08 0.85
N LEU A 288 -14.73 22.25 1.38
CA LEU A 288 -13.83 22.33 2.53
C LEU A 288 -14.59 21.97 3.81
N ILE A 289 -14.26 20.81 4.40
CA ILE A 289 -14.93 20.28 5.60
C ILE A 289 -14.03 20.30 6.84
N PHE A 290 -12.91 20.94 6.74
CA PHE A 290 -11.79 20.92 7.71
C PHE A 290 -12.19 21.45 9.10
N ASP A 291 -11.87 20.65 10.13
CA ASP A 291 -12.05 21.00 11.56
C ASP A 291 -10.71 21.39 12.21
N SER A 292 -10.52 22.69 12.41
CA SER A 292 -9.29 23.20 13.04
C SER A 292 -9.19 22.89 14.54
N GLY A 293 -10.30 22.64 15.23
CA GLY A 293 -10.31 22.25 16.66
C GLY A 293 -9.78 20.83 16.81
N LYS A 294 -10.28 19.92 15.99
CA LYS A 294 -9.80 18.52 15.94
C LYS A 294 -8.32 18.44 15.54
N LEU A 295 -7.90 19.27 14.58
CA LEU A 295 -6.48 19.37 14.23
C LEU A 295 -5.64 19.86 15.41
N HIS A 296 -6.10 20.86 16.15
CA HIS A 296 -5.37 21.39 17.32
C HIS A 296 -5.10 20.28 18.35
N GLU A 297 -6.12 19.50 18.70
CA GLU A 297 -6.01 18.36 19.60
C GLU A 297 -5.06 17.29 19.05
N THR A 298 -5.16 16.96 17.75
CA THR A 298 -4.27 16.01 17.08
C THR A 298 -2.81 16.48 17.15
N VAL A 299 -2.55 17.75 16.86
CA VAL A 299 -1.21 18.35 16.95
C VAL A 299 -0.65 18.26 18.36
N GLU A 300 -1.46 18.60 19.38
CA GLU A 300 -1.06 18.54 20.79
C GLU A 300 -0.58 17.12 21.16
N LYS A 301 -1.38 16.11 20.85
CA LYS A 301 -1.03 14.71 21.16
C LYS A 301 0.14 14.17 20.35
N VAL A 302 0.28 14.57 19.09
CA VAL A 302 1.44 14.16 18.27
C VAL A 302 2.71 14.85 18.72
N LEU A 303 2.66 16.14 19.13
CA LEU A 303 3.80 16.82 19.73
C LEU A 303 4.21 16.14 21.03
N HIS A 304 3.24 15.80 21.89
CA HIS A 304 3.51 15.03 23.10
C HIS A 304 4.20 13.70 22.79
N LEU A 305 3.65 12.90 21.89
CA LEU A 305 4.24 11.61 21.49
C LEU A 305 5.66 11.75 20.93
N PHE A 306 5.92 12.77 20.11
CA PHE A 306 7.20 12.92 19.40
C PHE A 306 8.29 13.58 20.22
N TYR A 307 7.93 14.49 21.15
CA TYR A 307 8.92 15.38 21.78
C TYR A 307 8.80 15.50 23.30
N GLU A 308 7.76 14.94 23.91
CA GLU A 308 7.46 15.15 25.34
C GLU A 308 7.29 13.82 26.12
N THR A 309 7.85 12.73 25.58
CA THR A 309 7.83 11.37 26.14
C THR A 309 9.18 10.99 26.76
N ASP A 310 9.87 11.93 27.43
CA ASP A 310 11.18 11.70 28.07
C ASP A 310 12.19 11.00 27.14
N ASP A 311 12.34 11.53 25.92
CA ASP A 311 13.21 11.01 24.86
C ASP A 311 12.90 9.58 24.36
N ALA A 312 11.76 9.03 24.73
CA ALA A 312 11.37 7.66 24.36
C ALA A 312 10.97 7.51 22.88
N THR A 313 10.77 8.61 22.15
CA THR A 313 10.53 8.60 20.70
C THR A 313 11.76 9.06 19.93
N TYR A 314 12.27 8.19 19.06
CA TYR A 314 13.41 8.46 18.19
C TYR A 314 12.97 8.83 16.78
N LEU A 315 13.38 10.01 16.30
CA LEU A 315 13.09 10.48 14.95
C LEU A 315 14.14 9.96 13.97
N ALA A 316 13.96 8.71 13.56
CA ALA A 316 14.86 7.98 12.68
C ALA A 316 14.74 8.44 11.22
N ALA A 317 15.85 8.39 10.48
CA ALA A 317 15.82 8.53 9.01
C ALA A 317 15.12 7.36 8.33
N ASP A 318 15.30 6.14 8.86
CA ASP A 318 14.59 4.91 8.47
C ASP A 318 14.07 4.20 9.72
N PRO A 319 12.79 4.44 10.10
CA PRO A 319 12.18 3.81 11.27
C PRO A 319 12.15 2.28 11.20
N ALA A 320 11.97 1.71 10.01
CA ALA A 320 11.94 0.26 9.84
C ALA A 320 13.32 -0.37 10.06
N ALA A 321 14.39 0.25 9.59
CA ALA A 321 15.75 -0.21 9.84
C ALA A 321 16.11 -0.11 11.34
N THR A 322 15.77 0.99 12.00
CA THR A 322 15.96 1.17 13.46
C THR A 322 15.22 0.10 14.25
N PHE A 323 13.96 -0.15 13.90
CA PHE A 323 13.15 -1.20 14.54
C PHE A 323 13.76 -2.60 14.32
N ALA A 324 14.18 -2.90 13.09
CA ALA A 324 14.77 -4.20 12.75
C ALA A 324 16.09 -4.50 13.47
N GLN A 325 16.80 -3.47 13.95
CA GLN A 325 18.00 -3.62 14.79
C GLN A 325 17.65 -3.99 16.25
N GLY A 326 16.38 -4.02 16.63
CA GLY A 326 15.96 -4.31 18.01
C GLY A 326 16.16 -3.16 18.97
N THR A 327 16.38 -1.93 18.48
CA THR A 327 16.59 -0.73 19.30
C THR A 327 15.31 0.03 19.59
N ALA A 328 14.18 -0.33 18.99
CA ALA A 328 12.88 0.27 19.26
C ALA A 328 11.80 -0.79 19.54
N ALA A 329 10.96 -0.53 20.55
CA ALA A 329 9.84 -1.41 20.90
C ALA A 329 8.70 -1.32 19.90
N MET A 330 8.49 -0.17 19.28
CA MET A 330 7.51 0.09 18.22
C MET A 330 8.12 0.92 17.10
N ALA A 331 7.53 0.83 15.90
CA ALA A 331 7.84 1.75 14.81
C ALA A 331 6.61 2.10 13.97
N THR A 332 6.56 3.35 13.48
CA THR A 332 5.64 3.78 12.42
C THR A 332 6.27 3.47 11.08
N ILE A 333 5.64 2.59 10.28
CA ILE A 333 6.16 2.16 8.98
C ILE A 333 5.09 2.17 7.90
N ARG A 334 5.51 2.07 6.64
CA ARG A 334 4.64 1.60 5.55
C ARG A 334 4.74 0.08 5.44
N ILE A 335 3.67 -0.59 5.07
CA ILE A 335 3.64 -2.06 4.92
C ILE A 335 4.76 -2.56 4.01
N PHE A 336 5.07 -1.83 2.94
CA PHE A 336 6.23 -2.06 2.07
C PHE A 336 7.54 -2.32 2.83
N SER A 337 7.78 -1.63 3.93
CA SER A 337 9.02 -1.81 4.70
C SER A 337 9.20 -3.23 5.23
N MET A 338 8.10 -3.98 5.42
CA MET A 338 8.12 -5.39 5.85
C MET A 338 8.69 -6.33 4.78
N GLU A 339 8.67 -5.91 3.49
CA GLU A 339 9.29 -6.63 2.38
C GLU A 339 10.82 -6.42 2.34
N GLY A 340 11.34 -5.43 3.04
CA GLY A 340 12.76 -5.08 3.09
C GLY A 340 13.62 -6.13 3.80
N ALA A 341 14.90 -6.24 3.39
CA ALA A 341 15.82 -7.23 3.94
C ALA A 341 16.03 -7.07 5.47
N ALA A 342 16.04 -5.84 5.98
CA ALA A 342 16.18 -5.56 7.41
C ALA A 342 15.05 -6.21 8.22
N MET A 343 13.80 -5.94 7.87
CA MET A 343 12.63 -6.50 8.54
C MET A 343 12.51 -8.02 8.35
N ARG A 344 12.85 -8.54 7.17
CA ARG A 344 12.83 -9.99 6.91
C ARG A 344 13.87 -10.75 7.74
N ASN A 345 15.02 -10.16 8.00
CA ASN A 345 16.13 -10.79 8.74
C ASN A 345 16.14 -10.45 10.23
N MET A 346 15.16 -9.68 10.72
CA MET A 346 15.04 -9.36 12.14
C MET A 346 14.95 -10.65 12.97
N GLU A 347 15.72 -10.75 14.04
CA GLU A 347 15.77 -11.95 14.90
C GLU A 347 14.48 -12.10 15.70
N ASP A 348 13.99 -11.01 16.28
CA ASP A 348 12.76 -11.00 17.06
C ASP A 348 11.51 -11.12 16.20
N ALA A 349 10.52 -11.82 16.70
CA ALA A 349 9.18 -11.78 16.14
C ALA A 349 8.55 -10.41 16.40
N TYR A 350 7.80 -9.90 15.43
CA TYR A 350 7.06 -8.65 15.58
C TYR A 350 5.58 -8.83 15.23
N GLY A 351 4.76 -7.92 15.72
CA GLY A 351 3.36 -7.81 15.37
C GLY A 351 3.07 -6.50 14.65
N VAL A 352 1.88 -6.38 14.07
CA VAL A 352 1.40 -5.17 13.40
C VAL A 352 0.04 -4.77 13.96
N VAL A 353 -0.18 -3.48 14.13
CA VAL A 353 -1.47 -2.89 14.53
C VAL A 353 -1.74 -1.63 13.68
N PRO A 354 -3.01 -1.20 13.53
CA PRO A 354 -3.31 0.06 12.87
C PRO A 354 -2.65 1.24 13.60
N MET A 355 -2.56 2.38 12.93
CA MET A 355 -2.21 3.63 13.57
C MET A 355 -3.20 3.94 14.71
N PRO A 356 -2.76 4.59 15.82
CA PRO A 356 -3.62 4.88 16.95
C PRO A 356 -4.71 5.89 16.58
N ARG A 357 -5.84 5.81 17.25
CA ARG A 357 -6.93 6.81 17.17
C ARG A 357 -6.61 8.05 17.98
N LEU A 358 -7.30 9.14 17.70
CA LEU A 358 -7.21 10.38 18.47
C LEU A 358 -7.68 10.18 19.91
N SER A 359 -8.82 9.51 20.10
CA SER A 359 -9.44 9.23 21.39
C SER A 359 -10.29 7.95 21.33
N GLU A 360 -10.78 7.48 22.48
CA GLU A 360 -11.67 6.33 22.58
C GLU A 360 -13.05 6.60 21.95
N ASP A 361 -13.47 7.86 21.86
CA ASP A 361 -14.75 8.25 21.22
C ASP A 361 -14.74 8.06 19.70
N GLN A 362 -13.56 7.95 19.08
CA GLN A 362 -13.47 7.65 17.66
C GLN A 362 -13.85 6.19 17.39
N THR A 363 -14.90 5.95 16.60
CA THR A 363 -15.53 4.64 16.44
C THR A 363 -14.75 3.63 15.61
N SER A 364 -13.82 4.08 14.74
CA SER A 364 -13.03 3.20 13.88
C SER A 364 -11.57 3.61 13.81
N TYR A 365 -10.71 2.62 13.59
CA TYR A 365 -9.33 2.88 13.18
C TYR A 365 -9.33 3.32 11.72
N ARG A 366 -8.68 4.43 11.41
CA ARG A 366 -8.54 4.94 10.06
C ARG A 366 -7.10 4.76 9.60
N SER A 367 -6.94 4.37 8.36
CA SER A 367 -5.64 4.22 7.72
C SER A 367 -5.58 5.06 6.46
N THR A 368 -4.39 5.44 6.05
CA THR A 368 -4.16 6.14 4.78
C THR A 368 -3.04 5.48 4.00
N LEU A 369 -3.04 5.72 2.70
CA LEU A 369 -1.91 5.41 1.83
C LEU A 369 -0.93 6.58 1.81
N HIS A 370 0.35 6.30 1.64
CA HIS A 370 1.33 7.32 1.25
C HIS A 370 0.99 7.81 -0.17
N ASP A 371 1.03 9.11 -0.40
CA ASP A 371 0.64 9.77 -1.66
C ASP A 371 1.48 9.35 -2.89
N GLY A 372 2.61 8.68 -2.67
CA GLY A 372 3.46 8.10 -3.72
C GLY A 372 2.96 6.79 -4.32
N PHE A 373 1.84 6.19 -3.87
CA PHE A 373 1.30 5.01 -4.53
C PHE A 373 0.83 5.32 -5.95
N SER A 374 0.91 4.33 -6.85
CA SER A 374 0.59 4.56 -8.25
C SER A 374 -0.91 4.59 -8.52
N LEU A 375 -1.34 5.47 -9.41
CA LEU A 375 -2.62 5.43 -10.10
C LEU A 375 -2.43 4.99 -11.56
N VAL A 376 -3.49 4.44 -12.14
CA VAL A 376 -3.60 4.23 -13.58
C VAL A 376 -4.47 5.32 -14.20
N ALA A 377 -4.05 5.85 -15.36
CA ALA A 377 -4.83 6.80 -16.15
C ALA A 377 -4.61 6.55 -17.65
N ALA A 378 -5.63 6.82 -18.48
CA ALA A 378 -5.52 6.80 -19.93
C ALA A 378 -5.26 8.21 -20.46
N PRO A 379 -4.27 8.44 -21.34
CA PRO A 379 -4.06 9.75 -22.00
C PRO A 379 -5.32 10.22 -22.73
N ALA A 380 -5.56 11.52 -22.84
CA ALA A 380 -6.75 12.07 -23.48
C ALA A 380 -6.85 11.78 -25.00
N THR A 381 -5.76 11.30 -25.62
CA THR A 381 -5.75 10.78 -27.00
C THR A 381 -6.37 9.38 -27.11
N VAL A 382 -6.56 8.68 -26.01
CA VAL A 382 -7.22 7.38 -25.92
C VAL A 382 -8.72 7.62 -25.65
N HIS A 383 -9.55 7.47 -26.69
CA HIS A 383 -10.99 7.74 -26.62
C HIS A 383 -11.79 6.81 -27.53
N GLY A 384 -13.13 6.81 -27.42
CA GLY A 384 -14.03 5.93 -28.23
C GLY A 384 -13.70 4.46 -28.03
N ASP A 385 -13.76 3.69 -29.12
CA ASP A 385 -13.52 2.23 -29.10
C ASP A 385 -12.14 1.86 -28.52
N HIS A 386 -11.15 2.75 -28.68
CA HIS A 386 -9.82 2.55 -28.11
C HIS A 386 -9.86 2.66 -26.57
N LEU A 387 -10.61 3.62 -26.03
CA LEU A 387 -10.81 3.72 -24.59
C LEU A 387 -11.55 2.49 -24.03
N GLU A 388 -12.56 1.98 -24.77
CA GLU A 388 -13.28 0.77 -24.38
C GLU A 388 -12.33 -0.43 -24.28
N MET A 389 -11.44 -0.61 -25.25
CA MET A 389 -10.44 -1.69 -25.22
C MET A 389 -9.50 -1.54 -24.00
N VAL A 390 -8.96 -0.34 -23.78
CA VAL A 390 -8.06 -0.08 -22.65
C VAL A 390 -8.78 -0.34 -21.33
N CYS A 391 -10.01 0.15 -21.16
CA CYS A 391 -10.81 -0.04 -19.96
C CYS A 391 -11.18 -1.51 -19.73
N ALA A 392 -11.48 -2.28 -20.78
CA ALA A 392 -11.69 -3.74 -20.66
C ALA A 392 -10.44 -4.44 -20.13
N VAL A 393 -9.25 -4.06 -20.60
CA VAL A 393 -7.99 -4.62 -20.12
C VAL A 393 -7.74 -4.24 -18.66
N LEU A 394 -7.95 -2.97 -18.28
CA LEU A 394 -7.80 -2.52 -16.89
C LEU A 394 -8.77 -3.26 -15.94
N GLU A 395 -10.02 -3.46 -16.35
CA GLU A 395 -11.03 -4.21 -15.61
C GLU A 395 -10.63 -5.68 -15.41
N ALA A 396 -10.21 -6.35 -16.50
CA ALA A 396 -9.74 -7.73 -16.45
C ALA A 396 -8.48 -7.87 -15.58
N MET A 397 -7.53 -6.91 -15.68
CA MET A 397 -6.33 -6.89 -14.83
C MET A 397 -6.69 -6.69 -13.36
N GLY A 398 -7.62 -5.79 -13.05
CA GLY A 398 -8.11 -5.56 -11.69
C GLY A 398 -8.73 -6.82 -11.09
N SER A 399 -9.69 -7.42 -11.79
CA SER A 399 -10.39 -8.65 -11.41
C SER A 399 -9.41 -9.82 -11.21
N ALA A 400 -8.53 -10.06 -12.16
CA ALA A 400 -7.53 -11.12 -12.06
C ALA A 400 -6.52 -10.87 -10.94
N SER A 401 -6.09 -9.61 -10.72
CA SER A 401 -5.21 -9.26 -9.60
C SER A 401 -5.87 -9.50 -8.24
N TYR A 402 -7.15 -9.21 -8.10
CA TYR A 402 -7.90 -9.47 -6.87
C TYR A 402 -7.89 -10.95 -6.49
N ARG A 403 -7.95 -11.85 -7.48
CA ARG A 403 -7.99 -13.31 -7.30
C ARG A 403 -6.61 -13.95 -7.21
N ILE A 404 -5.59 -13.40 -7.88
CA ILE A 404 -4.27 -14.03 -8.04
C ILE A 404 -3.18 -13.24 -7.29
N VAL A 405 -3.04 -11.95 -7.58
CA VAL A 405 -1.94 -11.13 -7.04
C VAL A 405 -2.16 -10.77 -5.57
N ARG A 406 -3.40 -10.42 -5.22
CA ARG A 406 -3.76 -10.08 -3.83
C ARG A 406 -3.46 -11.23 -2.86
N PRO A 407 -3.93 -12.47 -3.07
CA PRO A 407 -3.59 -13.59 -2.20
C PRO A 407 -2.09 -13.84 -2.14
N ALA A 408 -1.38 -13.84 -3.29
CA ALA A 408 0.06 -14.03 -3.32
C ALA A 408 0.80 -12.95 -2.52
N TYR A 409 0.38 -11.69 -2.60
CA TYR A 409 0.95 -10.61 -1.80
C TYR A 409 0.74 -10.85 -0.31
N TYR A 410 -0.51 -11.11 0.10
CA TYR A 410 -0.83 -11.37 1.50
C TYR A 410 -0.09 -12.61 2.04
N GLU A 411 -0.07 -13.70 1.28
CA GLU A 411 0.63 -14.91 1.67
C GLU A 411 2.14 -14.71 1.81
N THR A 412 2.76 -14.00 0.88
CA THR A 412 4.21 -13.79 0.87
C THR A 412 4.64 -12.79 1.95
N THR A 413 3.95 -11.66 2.04
CA THR A 413 4.31 -10.59 2.99
C THR A 413 3.96 -10.98 4.42
N LEU A 414 2.83 -11.66 4.60
CA LEU A 414 2.33 -12.02 5.93
C LEU A 414 2.85 -13.36 6.43
N ARG A 415 2.96 -14.38 5.56
CA ARG A 415 3.36 -15.73 5.98
C ARG A 415 4.82 -15.88 6.34
N THR A 416 5.73 -15.07 5.80
CA THR A 416 7.15 -15.27 6.11
C THR A 416 7.53 -14.93 7.55
N LYS A 417 6.87 -13.95 8.18
CA LYS A 417 7.10 -13.63 9.61
C LYS A 417 5.84 -13.46 10.46
N LEU A 418 4.69 -13.22 9.84
CA LEU A 418 3.41 -13.07 10.55
C LEU A 418 2.50 -14.29 10.44
N ALA A 419 2.88 -15.32 9.68
CA ALA A 419 2.05 -16.51 9.40
C ALA A 419 1.69 -17.35 10.62
N SER A 420 2.48 -17.27 11.67
CA SER A 420 2.18 -17.89 12.95
C SER A 420 1.36 -16.98 13.88
N ASP A 421 0.97 -15.81 13.40
CA ASP A 421 0.32 -14.77 14.19
C ASP A 421 -1.05 -14.36 13.59
N PRO A 422 -2.12 -15.06 13.98
CA PRO A 422 -3.48 -14.73 13.53
C PRO A 422 -3.91 -13.29 13.88
N ASP A 423 -3.37 -12.73 14.97
CA ASP A 423 -3.71 -11.38 15.41
C ASP A 423 -3.15 -10.33 14.43
N SER A 424 -1.90 -10.47 13.97
CA SER A 424 -1.36 -9.59 12.93
C SER A 424 -2.18 -9.65 11.65
N SER A 425 -2.63 -10.83 11.22
CA SER A 425 -3.47 -10.97 10.03
C SER A 425 -4.78 -10.18 10.18
N ARG A 426 -5.44 -10.34 11.31
CA ARG A 426 -6.68 -9.60 11.63
C ARG A 426 -6.45 -8.08 11.70
N MET A 427 -5.32 -7.62 12.23
CA MET A 427 -4.96 -6.21 12.27
C MET A 427 -4.73 -5.62 10.88
N LEU A 428 -4.14 -6.39 9.97
CA LEU A 428 -3.98 -5.97 8.57
C LEU A 428 -5.32 -5.87 7.85
N ASP A 429 -6.27 -6.75 8.16
CA ASP A 429 -7.63 -6.62 7.65
C ASP A 429 -8.27 -5.32 8.15
N ILE A 430 -8.10 -4.96 9.43
CA ILE A 430 -8.57 -3.68 9.97
C ILE A 430 -7.93 -2.50 9.20
N ILE A 431 -6.61 -2.53 8.95
CA ILE A 431 -5.90 -1.47 8.23
C ILE A 431 -6.45 -1.32 6.82
N THR A 432 -6.57 -2.42 6.08
CA THR A 432 -6.94 -2.38 4.65
C THR A 432 -8.42 -2.07 4.41
N GLN A 433 -9.31 -2.51 5.30
CA GLN A 433 -10.75 -2.21 5.22
C GLN A 433 -11.08 -0.78 5.66
N ASN A 434 -10.20 -0.12 6.38
CA ASN A 434 -10.39 1.23 6.90
C ASN A 434 -9.46 2.26 6.25
N LEU A 435 -8.98 2.00 5.04
CA LEU A 435 -8.34 3.02 4.22
C LEU A 435 -9.31 4.17 3.98
N ARG A 436 -8.82 5.39 4.15
CA ARG A 436 -9.58 6.61 3.94
C ARG A 436 -8.85 7.53 3.01
N THR A 437 -9.59 8.08 2.09
CA THR A 437 -9.08 8.98 1.08
C THR A 437 -9.60 10.39 1.34
N ASP A 438 -8.67 11.31 1.48
CA ASP A 438 -8.96 12.74 1.54
C ASP A 438 -8.45 13.41 0.26
N PRO A 439 -9.32 13.95 -0.60
CA PRO A 439 -8.88 14.69 -1.79
C PRO A 439 -7.92 15.83 -1.46
N GLY A 440 -8.05 16.47 -0.30
CA GLY A 440 -7.16 17.53 0.16
C GLY A 440 -5.73 17.05 0.49
N TYR A 441 -5.57 15.76 0.76
CA TYR A 441 -4.28 15.12 0.94
C TYR A 441 -3.67 14.66 -0.40
N PHE A 442 -4.45 14.03 -1.29
CA PHE A 442 -3.94 13.42 -2.50
C PHE A 442 -3.84 14.38 -3.71
N TYR A 443 -4.71 15.37 -3.85
CA TYR A 443 -4.59 16.47 -4.80
C TYR A 443 -3.66 17.56 -4.23
N VAL A 444 -2.39 17.21 -4.05
CA VAL A 444 -1.43 17.98 -3.23
C VAL A 444 -1.37 19.45 -3.62
N PHE A 445 -0.97 19.75 -4.85
CA PHE A 445 -0.80 21.15 -5.29
C PHE A 445 -2.10 21.77 -5.79
N THR A 446 -3.08 20.96 -6.21
CA THR A 446 -4.42 21.43 -6.55
C THR A 446 -5.08 22.11 -5.34
N PHE A 447 -4.91 21.58 -4.14
CA PHE A 447 -5.40 22.17 -2.88
C PHE A 447 -4.30 22.85 -2.05
N ASN A 448 -3.23 23.34 -2.72
CA ASN A 448 -2.18 24.15 -2.10
C ASN A 448 -1.47 23.45 -0.93
N ALA A 449 -1.16 22.16 -1.11
CA ALA A 449 -0.43 21.33 -0.16
C ALA A 449 -0.92 21.49 1.29
N PHE A 450 -2.22 21.36 1.49
CA PHE A 450 -2.89 21.65 2.74
C PHE A 450 -2.26 20.93 3.94
N HIS A 451 -1.99 19.62 3.78
CA HIS A 451 -1.39 18.78 4.81
C HIS A 451 0.08 19.12 5.12
N HIS A 452 0.80 19.81 4.23
CA HIS A 452 2.16 20.27 4.54
C HIS A 452 2.18 21.27 5.72
N GLY A 453 1.05 21.97 5.96
CA GLY A 453 0.88 22.79 7.15
C GLY A 453 1.03 21.98 8.44
N PHE A 454 0.44 20.79 8.49
CA PHE A 454 0.57 19.88 9.63
C PHE A 454 2.01 19.41 9.83
N ARG A 455 2.69 18.97 8.76
CA ARG A 455 4.11 18.59 8.80
C ARG A 455 4.97 19.73 9.38
N ASN A 456 4.74 20.97 8.93
CA ASN A 456 5.49 22.15 9.38
C ASN A 456 5.20 22.48 10.86
N ILE A 457 3.96 22.37 11.31
CA ILE A 457 3.57 22.58 12.70
C ILE A 457 4.29 21.56 13.60
N ILE A 458 4.26 20.27 13.27
CA ILE A 458 4.95 19.24 14.05
C ILE A 458 6.47 19.48 14.04
N ALA A 459 7.06 19.79 12.89
CA ALA A 459 8.50 20.11 12.80
C ALA A 459 8.90 21.36 13.60
N SER A 460 8.01 22.35 13.72
CA SER A 460 8.26 23.56 14.53
C SER A 460 8.19 23.32 16.04
N LYS A 461 7.66 22.18 16.47
CA LYS A 461 7.39 21.85 17.88
C LYS A 461 6.46 22.84 18.59
N GLN A 462 5.59 23.53 17.83
CA GLN A 462 4.67 24.54 18.36
C GLN A 462 3.27 24.33 17.80
N ASN A 463 2.28 24.22 18.66
CA ASN A 463 0.90 24.07 18.22
C ASN A 463 0.31 25.39 17.73
N THR A 464 0.53 25.70 16.45
CA THR A 464 -0.01 26.88 15.78
C THR A 464 -1.24 26.57 14.91
N ALA A 465 -1.81 25.35 15.01
CA ALA A 465 -2.84 24.84 14.12
C ALA A 465 -4.01 25.82 13.92
N ILE A 466 -4.62 26.32 15.00
CA ILE A 466 -5.78 27.21 14.89
C ILE A 466 -5.40 28.52 14.16
N SER A 467 -4.28 29.14 14.52
CA SER A 467 -3.88 30.43 13.95
C SER A 467 -3.47 30.30 12.47
N ASP A 468 -2.76 29.25 12.12
CA ASP A 468 -2.25 29.04 10.77
C ASP A 468 -3.39 28.76 9.79
N TYR A 469 -4.32 27.89 10.19
CA TYR A 469 -5.46 27.57 9.33
C TYR A 469 -6.52 28.67 9.32
N ALA A 470 -6.74 29.41 10.41
CA ALA A 470 -7.60 30.60 10.39
C ALA A 470 -7.10 31.66 9.41
N ARG A 471 -5.78 31.84 9.30
CA ARG A 471 -5.16 32.79 8.37
C ARG A 471 -5.42 32.44 6.91
N ARG A 472 -5.44 31.16 6.54
CA ARG A 472 -5.61 30.69 5.17
C ARG A 472 -7.06 30.36 4.77
N ALA A 473 -7.98 30.22 5.73
CA ALA A 473 -9.35 29.71 5.52
C ALA A 473 -10.11 30.34 4.35
N LYS A 474 -10.07 31.71 4.21
CA LYS A 474 -10.73 32.39 3.08
C LYS A 474 -10.09 32.08 1.73
N ALA A 475 -8.77 31.94 1.70
CA ALA A 475 -8.03 31.59 0.49
C ALA A 475 -8.34 30.15 0.07
N ASP A 476 -8.38 29.23 1.01
CA ASP A 476 -8.69 27.82 0.78
C ASP A 476 -10.14 27.62 0.28
N GLN A 477 -11.11 28.30 0.88
CA GLN A 477 -12.50 28.30 0.37
C GLN A 477 -12.62 28.82 -1.06
N LYS A 478 -11.88 29.89 -1.40
CA LYS A 478 -11.82 30.42 -2.75
C LYS A 478 -11.17 29.44 -3.71
N LEU A 479 -10.11 28.78 -3.28
CA LEU A 479 -9.39 27.78 -4.08
C LEU A 479 -10.29 26.59 -4.43
N VAL A 480 -11.00 26.01 -3.46
CA VAL A 480 -11.95 24.91 -3.70
C VAL A 480 -13.00 25.30 -4.76
N LYS A 481 -13.58 26.49 -4.66
CA LYS A 481 -14.50 27.01 -5.70
C LYS A 481 -13.87 27.15 -7.08
N GLN A 482 -12.58 27.50 -7.16
CA GLN A 482 -11.85 27.59 -8.42
C GLN A 482 -11.56 26.20 -9.00
N VAL A 483 -11.21 25.23 -8.15
CA VAL A 483 -11.02 23.82 -8.53
C VAL A 483 -12.30 23.25 -9.12
N ASN A 484 -13.44 23.43 -8.43
CA ASN A 484 -14.75 22.96 -8.91
C ASN A 484 -15.08 23.55 -10.29
N LYS A 485 -14.86 24.86 -10.49
CA LYS A 485 -15.08 25.48 -11.81
C LYS A 485 -14.18 24.93 -12.91
N ARG A 486 -12.96 24.55 -12.58
CA ARG A 486 -12.03 23.96 -13.58
C ARG A 486 -12.49 22.57 -13.97
N PHE A 487 -12.89 21.72 -13.02
CA PHE A 487 -13.43 20.39 -13.30
C PHE A 487 -14.74 20.46 -14.09
N ALA A 488 -15.68 21.35 -13.71
CA ALA A 488 -16.93 21.53 -14.44
C ALA A 488 -16.69 21.87 -15.92
N ARG A 489 -15.75 22.80 -16.21
CA ARG A 489 -15.37 23.15 -17.59
C ARG A 489 -14.72 21.97 -18.33
N LEU A 490 -13.95 21.14 -17.63
CA LEU A 490 -13.34 19.95 -18.21
C LEU A 490 -14.42 18.94 -18.63
N ILE A 491 -15.41 18.71 -17.78
CA ILE A 491 -16.54 17.83 -18.08
C ILE A 491 -17.33 18.37 -19.29
N GLU A 492 -17.68 19.66 -19.29
CA GLU A 492 -18.42 20.30 -20.41
C GLU A 492 -17.66 20.12 -21.74
N ARG A 493 -16.35 20.31 -21.73
CA ARG A 493 -15.49 20.13 -22.93
C ARG A 493 -15.46 18.67 -23.42
N ASN A 494 -15.48 17.71 -22.52
CA ASN A 494 -15.43 16.29 -22.87
C ASN A 494 -16.83 15.72 -23.26
N ALA A 495 -17.91 16.45 -23.00
CA ALA A 495 -19.28 16.10 -23.41
C ALA A 495 -19.65 16.66 -24.82
N SER A 496 -18.87 17.59 -25.36
CA SER A 496 -19.03 18.20 -26.69
C SER A 496 -18.18 17.51 -27.75
#